data_5b2b33f0f93410473ba4487c469933ab
#
_entry.id   5b2b33f0f93410473ba4487c469933ab
#
_cell.length_a   1.000
_cell.length_b   1.000
_cell.length_c   1.000
_cell.angle_alpha   90.00
_cell.angle_beta   90.00
_cell.angle_gamma   90.00
#
_symmetry.space_group_name_H-M   'P 1'
#
loop_
_entity.id
_entity.type
_entity.pdbx_description
1 polymer ?
#
loop_
_entity_poly.entity_id
_entity_poly.type
_entity_poly.pdbx_seq_one_letter_code
_entity_poly.pdbx_strand_id
1 'polypeptide(L)'
;MKIKQTPLQDAFVIEPEPFTDDRGLFARVFCKQELQSILHGKNIVQVNHSMTRQKGAIRGMHFQLPPMAEIKMVKCLHGSVFDVIVDLRKLSSTFGKWHGEILSSDNMKMMYIPEGFAHGFQTLEEDAEMLYLHTEFYSPEYEGAVRFDDPSLNISWPIEVTDISLRDQNHPLLSSEFKGIKVT
;
A
#
# COMPACT_ATOMS: atom_id res chain seq x y z
N MET A 1 -16.14 -10.57 -3.44
CA MET A 1 -15.28 -9.64 -2.65
C MET A 1 -16.01 -8.31 -2.54
N LYS A 2 -15.93 -7.65 -1.39
CA LYS A 2 -16.51 -6.31 -1.18
C LYS A 2 -15.43 -5.24 -1.40
N ILE A 3 -15.71 -4.27 -2.24
CA ILE A 3 -14.83 -3.12 -2.51
C ILE A 3 -15.39 -1.94 -1.72
N LYS A 4 -14.62 -1.45 -0.74
CA LYS A 4 -14.99 -0.32 0.12
C LYS A 4 -14.14 0.89 -0.19
N GLN A 5 -14.75 2.04 -0.38
CA GLN A 5 -14.02 3.30 -0.58
C GLN A 5 -13.28 3.69 0.69
N THR A 6 -12.07 4.20 0.53
CA THR A 6 -11.35 4.93 1.58
C THR A 6 -11.72 6.42 1.51
N PRO A 7 -11.29 7.24 2.48
CA PRO A 7 -11.40 8.70 2.36
C PRO A 7 -10.59 9.30 1.21
N LEU A 8 -9.66 8.54 0.61
CA LEU A 8 -8.85 9.00 -0.51
C LEU A 8 -9.50 8.62 -1.84
N GLN A 9 -9.43 9.54 -2.79
CA GLN A 9 -10.02 9.36 -4.11
C GLN A 9 -9.42 8.13 -4.82
N ASP A 10 -10.27 7.24 -5.35
CA ASP A 10 -9.95 6.03 -6.12
C ASP A 10 -9.16 4.95 -5.36
N ALA A 11 -8.89 5.12 -4.06
CA ALA A 11 -8.27 4.11 -3.22
C ALA A 11 -9.32 3.29 -2.46
N PHE A 12 -9.10 1.98 -2.35
CA PHE A 12 -10.09 1.06 -1.80
C PHE A 12 -9.49 0.07 -0.82
N VAL A 13 -10.32 -0.37 0.13
CA VAL A 13 -10.09 -1.60 0.90
C VAL A 13 -10.93 -2.71 0.30
N ILE A 14 -10.30 -3.83 -0.03
CA ILE A 14 -10.96 -5.03 -0.55
C ILE A 14 -11.09 -6.02 0.60
N GLU A 15 -12.33 -6.39 0.91
CA GLU A 15 -12.65 -7.39 1.92
C GLU A 15 -13.07 -8.69 1.22
N PRO A 16 -12.37 -9.81 1.48
CA PRO A 16 -12.80 -11.09 0.99
C PRO A 16 -14.09 -11.55 1.68
N GLU A 17 -14.80 -12.48 1.05
CA GLU A 17 -15.96 -13.15 1.61
C GLU A 17 -15.65 -14.64 1.75
N PRO A 18 -15.06 -15.06 2.88
CA PRO A 18 -14.63 -16.43 3.07
C PRO A 18 -15.81 -17.38 3.24
N PHE A 19 -15.65 -18.59 2.72
CA PHE A 19 -16.45 -19.74 3.09
C PHE A 19 -15.78 -20.46 4.26
N THR A 20 -16.52 -20.72 5.32
CA THR A 20 -16.01 -21.37 6.53
C THR A 20 -16.78 -22.65 6.78
N ASP A 21 -16.06 -23.77 7.06
CA ASP A 21 -16.60 -25.04 7.52
C ASP A 21 -15.71 -25.62 8.64
N ASP A 22 -15.98 -26.86 9.08
CA ASP A 22 -15.24 -27.52 10.18
C ASP A 22 -13.74 -27.76 9.85
N ARG A 23 -13.33 -27.64 8.59
CA ARG A 23 -11.93 -27.79 8.14
C ARG A 23 -11.17 -26.46 8.15
N GLY A 24 -11.87 -25.31 8.27
CA GLY A 24 -11.27 -23.99 8.21
C GLY A 24 -11.99 -23.05 7.24
N LEU A 25 -11.24 -22.25 6.50
CA LEU A 25 -11.79 -21.28 5.56
C LEU A 25 -11.20 -21.41 4.16
N PHE A 26 -12.00 -21.02 3.18
CA PHE A 26 -11.57 -20.81 1.80
C PHE A 26 -12.00 -19.41 1.37
N ALA A 27 -11.05 -18.58 0.91
CA ALA A 27 -11.32 -17.23 0.45
C ALA A 27 -10.68 -16.94 -0.92
N ARG A 28 -11.41 -16.26 -1.78
CA ARG A 28 -10.85 -15.70 -3.00
C ARG A 28 -10.06 -14.46 -2.66
N VAL A 29 -8.77 -14.46 -2.95
CA VAL A 29 -7.87 -13.32 -2.68
C VAL A 29 -7.84 -12.36 -3.84
N PHE A 30 -7.87 -12.86 -5.08
CA PHE A 30 -7.86 -12.07 -6.30
C PHE A 30 -8.80 -12.65 -7.36
N CYS A 31 -9.53 -11.79 -8.04
CA CYS A 31 -10.30 -12.15 -9.22
C CYS A 31 -10.36 -10.95 -10.17
N LYS A 32 -9.72 -11.09 -11.33
CA LYS A 32 -9.69 -10.00 -12.33
C LYS A 32 -11.09 -9.54 -12.73
N GLN A 33 -12.05 -10.47 -12.85
CA GLN A 33 -13.43 -10.14 -13.23
C GLN A 33 -14.15 -9.32 -12.15
N GLU A 34 -14.00 -9.66 -10.87
CA GLU A 34 -14.64 -8.93 -9.77
C GLU A 34 -13.99 -7.55 -9.54
N LEU A 35 -12.69 -7.42 -9.85
CA LEU A 35 -11.92 -6.19 -9.67
C LEU A 35 -11.80 -5.35 -10.97
N GLN A 36 -12.48 -5.76 -12.05
CA GLN A 36 -12.34 -5.10 -13.36
C GLN A 36 -12.65 -3.60 -13.34
N SER A 37 -13.59 -3.17 -12.49
CA SER A 37 -14.00 -1.76 -12.38
C SER A 37 -12.89 -0.85 -11.81
N ILE A 38 -11.98 -1.40 -10.99
CA ILE A 38 -10.88 -0.65 -10.37
C ILE A 38 -9.53 -0.95 -11.02
N LEU A 39 -9.38 -2.06 -11.75
CA LEU A 39 -8.13 -2.40 -12.44
C LEU A 39 -7.92 -1.63 -13.75
N HIS A 40 -8.95 -0.95 -14.26
CA HIS A 40 -8.88 -0.14 -15.49
C HIS A 40 -8.23 -0.87 -16.68
N GLY A 41 -8.52 -2.17 -16.82
CA GLY A 41 -7.98 -3.02 -17.90
C GLY A 41 -6.56 -3.55 -17.66
N LYS A 42 -5.87 -3.11 -16.61
CA LYS A 42 -4.52 -3.58 -16.27
C LYS A 42 -4.52 -5.04 -15.80
N ASN A 43 -3.36 -5.67 -15.91
CA ASN A 43 -3.11 -7.04 -15.46
C ASN A 43 -2.11 -7.03 -14.31
N ILE A 44 -2.18 -8.03 -13.43
CA ILE A 44 -1.09 -8.31 -12.50
C ILE A 44 0.05 -8.95 -13.28
N VAL A 45 1.22 -8.32 -13.23
CA VAL A 45 2.42 -8.76 -13.98
C VAL A 45 3.57 -9.16 -13.05
N GLN A 46 3.51 -8.77 -11.77
CA GLN A 46 4.52 -9.10 -10.77
C GLN A 46 3.86 -9.33 -9.42
N VAL A 47 4.31 -10.34 -8.70
CA VAL A 47 3.87 -10.65 -7.34
C VAL A 47 5.11 -10.78 -6.45
N ASN A 48 5.12 -10.04 -5.35
CA ASN A 48 6.22 -10.06 -4.38
C ASN A 48 5.73 -10.53 -3.01
N HIS A 49 6.64 -11.08 -2.23
CA HIS A 49 6.44 -11.43 -0.84
C HIS A 49 7.55 -10.81 0.01
N SER A 50 7.21 -10.26 1.15
CA SER A 50 8.18 -9.78 2.12
C SER A 50 7.85 -10.29 3.52
N MET A 51 8.89 -10.49 4.32
CA MET A 51 8.79 -10.76 5.75
C MET A 51 9.56 -9.69 6.50
N THR A 52 8.99 -9.16 7.57
CA THR A 52 9.58 -8.14 8.44
C THR A 52 9.55 -8.66 9.87
N ARG A 53 10.72 -8.88 10.45
CA ARG A 53 10.87 -9.58 11.72
C ARG A 53 10.43 -8.77 12.95
N GLN A 54 10.79 -7.49 12.97
CA GLN A 54 10.59 -6.68 14.18
C GLN A 54 9.21 -6.01 14.17
N LYS A 55 8.53 -6.06 15.30
CA LYS A 55 7.38 -5.22 15.59
C LYS A 55 7.80 -3.74 15.66
N GLY A 56 7.02 -2.85 15.07
CA GLY A 56 7.29 -1.42 14.99
C GLY A 56 8.20 -1.00 13.83
N ALA A 57 8.68 -1.96 13.03
CA ALA A 57 9.46 -1.66 11.84
C ALA A 57 8.62 -0.95 10.77
N ILE A 58 9.22 0.05 10.11
CA ILE A 58 8.61 0.76 8.97
C ILE A 58 9.32 0.40 7.67
N ARG A 59 8.55 0.21 6.61
CA ARG A 59 9.00 0.15 5.22
C ARG A 59 8.20 1.13 4.38
N GLY A 60 8.86 2.06 3.70
CA GLY A 60 8.20 3.06 2.86
C GLY A 60 8.73 4.47 3.10
N MET A 61 8.10 5.45 2.50
CA MET A 61 6.92 5.44 1.62
C MET A 61 7.38 5.41 0.15
N HIS A 62 7.04 4.35 -0.59
CA HIS A 62 7.57 4.11 -1.93
C HIS A 62 6.50 4.21 -3.02
N PHE A 63 6.90 4.63 -4.22
CA PHE A 63 6.07 4.68 -5.42
C PHE A 63 6.91 4.53 -6.69
N GLN A 64 6.27 4.33 -7.83
CA GLN A 64 6.91 4.45 -9.14
C GLN A 64 6.31 5.61 -9.93
N LEU A 65 7.20 6.33 -10.65
CA LEU A 65 6.82 7.44 -11.53
C LEU A 65 6.38 6.92 -12.91
N PRO A 66 5.51 7.61 -13.64
CA PRO A 66 5.25 7.31 -15.04
C PRO A 66 6.55 7.31 -15.88
N PRO A 67 6.68 6.44 -16.88
CA PRO A 67 5.65 5.54 -17.41
C PRO A 67 5.46 4.23 -16.61
N MET A 68 6.26 3.99 -15.56
CA MET A 68 6.24 2.77 -14.75
C MET A 68 5.32 2.87 -13.52
N ALA A 69 4.43 3.87 -13.48
CA ALA A 69 3.44 3.99 -12.42
C ALA A 69 2.53 2.74 -12.39
N GLU A 70 2.22 2.28 -11.18
CA GLU A 70 1.54 1.01 -10.96
C GLU A 70 0.31 1.14 -10.06
N ILE A 71 -0.69 0.32 -10.35
CA ILE A 71 -1.66 -0.07 -9.33
C ILE A 71 -1.01 -1.17 -8.50
N LYS A 72 -1.04 -1.01 -7.20
CA LYS A 72 -0.52 -1.98 -6.25
C LYS A 72 -1.65 -2.47 -5.35
N MET A 73 -1.70 -3.77 -5.09
CA MET A 73 -2.58 -4.32 -4.06
C MET A 73 -1.72 -5.04 -3.03
N VAL A 74 -1.98 -4.80 -1.74
CA VAL A 74 -1.19 -5.38 -0.66
C VAL A 74 -2.08 -6.05 0.38
N LYS A 75 -1.61 -7.19 0.89
CA LYS A 75 -2.31 -7.99 1.87
C LYS A 75 -1.32 -8.56 2.88
N CYS A 76 -1.70 -8.55 4.16
CA CYS A 76 -0.97 -9.26 5.20
C CYS A 76 -1.31 -10.76 5.17
N LEU A 77 -0.28 -11.61 5.11
CA LEU A 77 -0.40 -13.06 5.11
C LEU A 77 -0.21 -13.67 6.52
N HIS A 78 0.67 -13.03 7.32
CA HIS A 78 0.95 -13.44 8.70
C HIS A 78 1.12 -12.19 9.58
N GLY A 79 0.61 -12.24 10.81
CA GLY A 79 0.64 -11.11 11.73
C GLY A 79 -0.29 -9.96 11.33
N SER A 80 0.11 -8.74 11.67
CA SER A 80 -0.65 -7.52 11.38
C SER A 80 0.25 -6.33 11.10
N VAL A 81 -0.21 -5.41 10.24
CA VAL A 81 0.47 -4.17 9.90
C VAL A 81 -0.51 -3.00 9.88
N PHE A 82 -0.02 -1.81 10.17
CA PHE A 82 -0.69 -0.56 9.84
C PHE A 82 -0.20 -0.10 8.47
N ASP A 83 -1.01 -0.33 7.46
CA ASP A 83 -0.72 -0.04 6.06
C ASP A 83 -1.14 1.38 5.73
N VAL A 84 -0.25 2.17 5.15
CA VAL A 84 -0.45 3.61 4.90
C VAL A 84 -0.25 3.92 3.43
N ILE A 85 -1.19 4.68 2.88
CA ILE A 85 -1.16 5.21 1.53
C ILE A 85 -1.28 6.73 1.55
N VAL A 86 -0.54 7.41 0.66
CA VAL A 86 -0.55 8.88 0.51
C VAL A 86 -0.87 9.22 -0.93
N ASP A 87 -1.86 10.05 -1.16
CA ASP A 87 -2.19 10.52 -2.51
C ASP A 87 -1.20 11.63 -2.93
N LEU A 88 -0.33 11.33 -3.87
CA LEU A 88 0.64 12.26 -4.44
C LEU A 88 0.26 12.72 -5.85
N ARG A 89 -0.94 12.43 -6.34
CA ARG A 89 -1.38 12.76 -7.69
C ARG A 89 -1.65 14.25 -7.85
N LYS A 90 -1.09 14.81 -8.91
CA LYS A 90 -1.36 16.19 -9.29
C LYS A 90 -2.85 16.39 -9.60
N LEU A 91 -3.44 17.44 -9.03
CA LEU A 91 -4.85 17.83 -9.20
C LEU A 91 -5.86 16.86 -8.54
N SER A 92 -5.43 15.89 -7.76
CA SER A 92 -6.35 15.08 -6.95
C SER A 92 -7.02 15.93 -5.86
N SER A 93 -8.28 15.69 -5.61
CA SER A 93 -9.03 16.32 -4.49
C SER A 93 -8.51 15.90 -3.11
N THR A 94 -7.73 14.80 -3.07
CA THR A 94 -7.10 14.27 -1.86
C THR A 94 -5.58 14.37 -1.87
N PHE A 95 -5.00 15.21 -2.77
CA PHE A 95 -3.56 15.44 -2.82
C PHE A 95 -2.96 15.80 -1.46
N GLY A 96 -1.87 15.15 -1.08
CA GLY A 96 -1.17 15.31 0.20
C GLY A 96 -1.88 14.72 1.41
N LYS A 97 -3.05 14.08 1.23
CA LYS A 97 -3.76 13.36 2.30
C LYS A 97 -3.30 11.90 2.35
N TRP A 98 -3.37 11.33 3.54
CA TRP A 98 -3.06 9.92 3.76
C TRP A 98 -4.24 9.18 4.40
N HIS A 99 -4.23 7.87 4.25
CA HIS A 99 -5.14 6.94 4.91
C HIS A 99 -4.35 5.74 5.42
N GLY A 100 -4.68 5.28 6.62
CA GLY A 100 -4.12 4.09 7.23
C GLY A 100 -5.20 3.05 7.50
N GLU A 101 -4.91 1.79 7.24
CA GLU A 101 -5.77 0.65 7.50
C GLU A 101 -4.98 -0.48 8.17
N ILE A 102 -5.58 -1.17 9.14
CA ILE A 102 -4.98 -2.37 9.70
C ILE A 102 -5.25 -3.55 8.76
N LEU A 103 -4.18 -4.12 8.23
CA LEU A 103 -4.22 -5.36 7.47
C LEU A 103 -3.64 -6.48 8.33
N SER A 104 -4.34 -7.61 8.41
CA SER A 104 -3.88 -8.77 9.18
C SER A 104 -4.26 -10.08 8.50
N SER A 105 -3.59 -11.17 8.91
CA SER A 105 -3.98 -12.51 8.53
C SER A 105 -5.44 -12.82 8.91
N ASP A 106 -5.91 -12.29 10.04
CA ASP A 106 -7.25 -12.55 10.56
C ASP A 106 -8.35 -11.82 9.78
N ASN A 107 -8.14 -10.52 9.50
CA ASN A 107 -9.14 -9.73 8.77
C ASN A 107 -9.09 -9.94 7.27
N MET A 108 -7.99 -10.49 6.76
CA MET A 108 -7.72 -10.80 5.34
C MET A 108 -7.94 -9.63 4.37
N LYS A 109 -8.05 -8.40 4.89
CA LYS A 109 -8.21 -7.20 4.06
C LYS A 109 -7.04 -7.01 3.12
N MET A 110 -7.30 -6.33 2.02
CA MET A 110 -6.30 -5.93 1.03
C MET A 110 -6.48 -4.45 0.74
N MET A 111 -5.38 -3.68 0.76
CA MET A 111 -5.37 -2.31 0.30
C MET A 111 -5.17 -2.27 -1.22
N TYR A 112 -6.05 -1.57 -1.93
CA TYR A 112 -5.88 -1.21 -3.32
C TYR A 112 -5.36 0.23 -3.41
N ILE A 113 -4.23 0.37 -4.04
CA ILE A 113 -3.42 1.60 -4.11
C ILE A 113 -3.31 2.04 -5.56
N PRO A 114 -3.92 3.16 -5.95
CA PRO A 114 -3.85 3.68 -7.33
C PRO A 114 -2.45 4.11 -7.73
N GLU A 115 -2.24 4.29 -9.04
CA GLU A 115 -1.06 4.99 -9.56
C GLU A 115 -0.90 6.37 -8.94
N GLY A 116 0.35 6.77 -8.67
CA GLY A 116 0.67 8.08 -8.12
C GLY A 116 0.46 8.20 -6.61
N PHE A 117 0.22 7.08 -5.93
CA PHE A 117 0.24 7.03 -4.48
C PHE A 117 1.60 6.56 -3.95
N ALA A 118 2.04 7.11 -2.83
CA ALA A 118 3.09 6.52 -2.03
C ALA A 118 2.50 5.50 -1.05
N HIS A 119 3.23 4.42 -0.79
CA HIS A 119 2.82 3.32 0.07
C HIS A 119 3.93 2.93 1.04
N GLY A 120 3.54 2.63 2.26
CA GLY A 120 4.38 2.07 3.29
C GLY A 120 3.56 1.43 4.40
N PHE A 121 4.21 0.79 5.35
CA PHE A 121 3.52 0.19 6.48
C PHE A 121 4.41 0.15 7.71
N GLN A 122 3.77 0.03 8.88
CA GLN A 122 4.39 -0.30 10.14
C GLN A 122 3.92 -1.67 10.62
N THR A 123 4.83 -2.56 10.98
CA THR A 123 4.48 -3.85 11.57
C THR A 123 3.91 -3.66 12.98
N LEU A 124 2.80 -4.32 13.27
CA LEU A 124 2.17 -4.31 14.60
C LEU A 124 2.48 -5.59 15.40
N GLU A 125 3.03 -6.60 14.72
CA GLU A 125 3.46 -7.87 15.29
C GLU A 125 4.83 -8.26 14.73
N GLU A 126 5.50 -9.21 15.38
CA GLU A 126 6.74 -9.82 14.89
C GLU A 126 6.46 -10.72 13.68
N ASP A 127 7.46 -10.92 12.83
CA ASP A 127 7.43 -11.80 11.67
C ASP A 127 6.23 -11.53 10.71
N ALA A 128 5.84 -10.25 10.58
CA ALA A 128 4.75 -9.88 9.68
C ALA A 128 5.11 -10.14 8.21
N GLU A 129 4.22 -10.85 7.50
CA GLU A 129 4.41 -11.20 6.10
C GLU A 129 3.40 -10.48 5.20
N MET A 130 3.91 -9.89 4.12
CA MET A 130 3.10 -9.13 3.16
C MET A 130 3.20 -9.70 1.75
N LEU A 131 2.06 -9.79 1.08
CA LEU A 131 1.93 -10.11 -0.34
C LEU A 131 1.60 -8.82 -1.10
N TYR A 132 2.27 -8.63 -2.24
CA TYR A 132 2.09 -7.49 -3.13
C TYR A 132 1.76 -7.99 -4.53
N LEU A 133 0.72 -7.41 -5.13
CA LEU A 133 0.36 -7.64 -6.52
C LEU A 133 0.53 -6.31 -7.27
N HIS A 134 1.30 -6.33 -8.35
CA HIS A 134 1.67 -5.14 -9.11
C HIS A 134 1.15 -5.22 -10.55
N THR A 135 0.68 -4.09 -11.07
CA THR A 135 0.24 -4.00 -12.47
C THR A 135 1.34 -3.53 -13.41
N GLU A 136 2.53 -3.22 -12.90
CA GLU A 136 3.71 -2.86 -13.68
C GLU A 136 4.94 -3.54 -13.10
N PHE A 137 6.00 -3.69 -13.91
CA PHE A 137 7.27 -4.23 -13.45
C PHE A 137 8.03 -3.21 -12.60
N TYR A 138 8.79 -3.72 -11.64
CA TYR A 138 9.69 -2.86 -10.87
C TYR A 138 10.78 -2.27 -11.75
N SER A 139 10.94 -0.97 -11.68
CA SER A 139 11.96 -0.22 -12.40
C SER A 139 12.68 0.76 -11.47
N PRO A 140 13.95 0.46 -11.08
CA PRO A 140 14.72 1.31 -10.17
C PRO A 140 14.87 2.75 -10.65
N GLU A 141 14.88 2.98 -11.96
CA GLU A 141 15.02 4.31 -12.58
C GLU A 141 13.81 5.20 -12.37
N TYR A 142 12.64 4.58 -12.15
CA TYR A 142 11.36 5.29 -11.93
C TYR A 142 10.90 5.22 -10.48
N GLU A 143 11.70 4.63 -9.60
CA GLU A 143 11.36 4.59 -8.19
C GLU A 143 11.45 5.98 -7.57
N GLY A 144 10.42 6.33 -6.81
CA GLY A 144 10.38 7.50 -5.96
C GLY A 144 10.00 7.14 -4.55
N ALA A 145 10.31 8.05 -3.63
CA ALA A 145 9.94 7.87 -2.25
C ALA A 145 9.80 9.21 -1.52
N VAL A 146 9.04 9.19 -0.43
CA VAL A 146 9.00 10.27 0.55
C VAL A 146 9.28 9.71 1.93
N ARG A 147 9.81 10.53 2.81
CA ARG A 147 10.18 10.08 4.15
C ARG A 147 8.93 9.81 5.00
N PHE A 148 8.96 8.74 5.77
CA PHE A 148 7.83 8.26 6.60
C PHE A 148 7.37 9.27 7.66
N ASP A 149 8.26 10.16 8.11
CA ASP A 149 8.04 11.20 9.12
C ASP A 149 7.95 12.61 8.52
N ASP A 150 7.61 12.70 7.24
CA ASP A 150 7.45 14.01 6.57
C ASP A 150 6.44 14.89 7.32
N PRO A 151 6.87 16.07 7.82
CA PRO A 151 6.00 16.92 8.62
C PRO A 151 4.81 17.49 7.84
N SER A 152 4.90 17.58 6.51
CA SER A 152 3.78 18.03 5.68
C SER A 152 2.69 16.97 5.52
N LEU A 153 3.05 15.70 5.61
CA LEU A 153 2.11 14.58 5.61
C LEU A 153 1.58 14.29 7.01
N ASN A 154 2.41 14.45 8.03
CA ASN A 154 2.05 14.24 9.44
C ASN A 154 1.36 12.90 9.68
N ILE A 155 1.95 11.81 9.18
CA ILE A 155 1.42 10.45 9.35
C ILE A 155 1.50 10.06 10.82
N SER A 156 0.37 9.64 11.39
CA SER A 156 0.30 9.19 12.79
C SER A 156 0.53 7.68 12.85
N TRP A 157 1.78 7.27 13.05
CA TRP A 157 2.13 5.86 13.25
C TRP A 157 1.65 5.38 14.63
N PRO A 158 0.97 4.20 14.71
CA PRO A 158 0.28 3.78 15.93
C PRO A 158 1.18 3.35 17.09
N ILE A 159 2.42 2.95 16.82
CA ILE A 159 3.39 2.53 17.85
C ILE A 159 4.76 3.14 17.56
N GLU A 160 5.66 3.03 18.54
CA GLU A 160 7.04 3.50 18.40
C GLU A 160 7.75 2.81 17.23
N VAL A 161 8.54 3.59 16.48
CA VAL A 161 9.35 3.07 15.36
C VAL A 161 10.60 2.39 15.94
N THR A 162 10.74 1.10 15.71
CA THR A 162 11.84 0.28 16.26
C THR A 162 12.92 -0.01 15.24
N ASP A 163 12.56 -0.08 13.97
CA ASP A 163 13.48 -0.39 12.87
C ASP A 163 13.02 0.28 11.57
N ILE A 164 13.98 0.79 10.83
CA ILE A 164 13.79 1.36 9.51
C ILE A 164 15.11 1.32 8.75
N SER A 165 15.09 0.95 7.48
CA SER A 165 16.30 0.89 6.65
C SER A 165 16.97 2.26 6.53
N LEU A 166 18.31 2.28 6.44
CA LEU A 166 19.05 3.52 6.17
C LEU A 166 18.56 4.22 4.89
N ARG A 167 18.14 3.45 3.92
CA ARG A 167 17.56 3.98 2.68
C ARG A 167 16.27 4.75 2.97
N ASP A 168 15.32 4.15 3.72
CA ASP A 168 14.03 4.76 4.00
C ASP A 168 14.15 5.96 4.94
N GLN A 169 15.11 5.96 5.86
CA GLN A 169 15.43 7.11 6.71
C GLN A 169 15.95 8.32 5.91
N ASN A 170 16.64 8.07 4.80
CA ASN A 170 17.28 9.11 3.98
C ASN A 170 16.45 9.53 2.77
N HIS A 171 15.20 9.09 2.64
CA HIS A 171 14.32 9.60 1.60
C HIS A 171 14.09 11.11 1.76
N PRO A 172 13.87 11.84 0.66
CA PRO A 172 13.62 13.27 0.73
C PRO A 172 12.29 13.57 1.41
N LEU A 173 12.21 14.71 2.08
CA LEU A 173 10.94 15.33 2.43
C LEU A 173 10.26 15.86 1.17
N LEU A 174 8.94 15.97 1.18
CA LEU A 174 8.22 16.64 0.11
C LEU A 174 8.64 18.12 0.07
N SER A 175 9.17 18.52 -1.08
CA SER A 175 9.48 19.93 -1.33
C SER A 175 8.20 20.76 -1.40
N SER A 176 8.22 22.00 -0.91
CA SER A 176 7.12 22.97 -1.11
C SER A 176 6.81 23.23 -2.59
N GLU A 177 7.75 22.92 -3.48
CA GLU A 177 7.59 23.03 -4.93
C GLU A 177 6.98 21.76 -5.56
N PHE A 178 6.87 20.67 -4.82
CA PHE A 178 6.27 19.43 -5.32
C PHE A 178 4.79 19.64 -5.63
N LYS A 179 4.44 19.56 -6.91
CA LYS A 179 3.05 19.80 -7.40
C LYS A 179 2.28 18.53 -7.70
N GLY A 180 2.83 17.39 -7.30
CA GLY A 180 2.21 16.08 -7.49
C GLY A 180 2.65 15.35 -8.75
N ILE A 181 2.38 14.04 -8.75
CA ILE A 181 2.66 13.12 -9.84
C ILE A 181 1.55 13.24 -10.89
N LYS A 182 1.91 13.45 -12.14
CA LYS A 182 0.97 13.43 -13.24
C LYS A 182 0.80 11.97 -13.68
N VAL A 183 -0.29 11.34 -13.29
CA VAL A 183 -0.74 10.05 -13.83
C VAL A 183 -1.67 10.30 -15.03
N THR A 184 -1.66 9.41 -16.01
CA THR A 184 -2.46 9.54 -17.26
C THR A 184 -3.82 8.90 -17.10
#